data_63ce4878c16cd1287bdf87c4f94743db
#
_entry.id   63ce4878c16cd1287bdf87c4f94743db
#
_cell.length_a   1.000
_cell.length_b   1.000
_cell.length_c   1.000
_cell.angle_alpha   90.00
_cell.angle_beta   90.00
_cell.angle_gamma   90.00
#
_symmetry.space_group_name_H-M   'P 1'
#
loop_
_entity.id
_entity.type
_entity.pdbx_description
1 polymer ?
#
loop_
_entity_poly.entity_id
_entity_poly.type
_entity_poly.pdbx_seq_one_letter_code
_entity_poly.pdbx_strand_id
1 'polypeptide(L)'
;MKLLPSALLASATLLSLSAVAAEAPAAKNPLSVHVLNLQTGVPTAGVNVELEQKQQDKWVKLASGTTDQNGRITALYPAGKDFAEGDYKVVFKTGDYYQKVKQDTFFPEIPVIFHVTKTDQHYHIPLLLSQYGYSTYRGN
;
A
#
# COMPACT_ATOMS: atom_id res chain seq x y z
N MET A 1 -39.39 -66.63 38.08
CA MET A 1 -39.50 -65.76 36.88
C MET A 1 -39.08 -64.37 37.29
N LYS A 2 -37.81 -63.97 37.00
CA LYS A 2 -37.26 -62.68 37.40
C LYS A 2 -37.15 -61.83 36.15
N LEU A 3 -37.89 -60.74 36.15
CA LEU A 3 -37.84 -59.74 35.08
C LEU A 3 -36.63 -58.76 35.38
N LEU A 4 -35.71 -58.63 34.43
CA LEU A 4 -34.61 -57.66 34.44
C LEU A 4 -35.10 -56.34 33.81
N PRO A 5 -34.83 -55.22 34.43
CA PRO A 5 -35.11 -53.91 33.77
C PRO A 5 -34.06 -53.56 32.78
N SER A 6 -34.48 -53.23 31.58
CA SER A 6 -33.61 -52.66 30.52
C SER A 6 -33.19 -51.20 30.88
N ALA A 7 -31.94 -51.00 31.03
CA ALA A 7 -31.38 -49.65 31.19
C ALA A 7 -31.24 -49.00 29.81
N LEU A 8 -31.98 -47.93 29.54
CA LEU A 8 -31.78 -47.05 28.39
C LEU A 8 -30.59 -46.15 28.67
N LEU A 9 -29.53 -46.34 27.91
CA LEU A 9 -28.43 -45.40 27.85
C LEU A 9 -28.78 -44.26 26.88
N ALA A 10 -29.07 -43.08 27.40
CA ALA A 10 -29.23 -41.89 26.60
C ALA A 10 -27.85 -41.30 26.31
N SER A 11 -27.35 -41.45 25.07
CA SER A 11 -26.16 -40.81 24.61
C SER A 11 -26.46 -39.34 24.26
N ALA A 12 -26.00 -38.42 25.11
CA ALA A 12 -26.04 -37.00 24.81
C ALA A 12 -24.84 -36.65 23.91
N THR A 13 -25.12 -36.44 22.62
CA THR A 13 -24.13 -35.88 21.69
C THR A 13 -24.02 -34.37 21.92
N LEU A 14 -22.92 -33.96 22.53
CA LEU A 14 -22.55 -32.53 22.58
C LEU A 14 -22.10 -32.08 21.19
N LEU A 15 -22.93 -31.34 20.48
CA LEU A 15 -22.50 -30.58 19.32
C LEU A 15 -21.69 -29.37 19.82
N SER A 16 -20.36 -29.46 19.71
CA SER A 16 -19.51 -28.32 19.84
C SER A 16 -19.68 -27.41 18.62
N LEU A 17 -20.44 -26.32 18.76
CA LEU A 17 -20.43 -25.24 17.79
C LEU A 17 -19.05 -24.54 17.90
N SER A 18 -18.16 -24.85 16.95
CA SER A 18 -16.96 -24.04 16.73
C SER A 18 -17.41 -22.71 16.13
N ALA A 19 -17.45 -21.67 16.95
CA ALA A 19 -17.65 -20.32 16.47
C ALA A 19 -16.41 -19.95 15.64
N VAL A 20 -16.55 -19.92 14.32
CA VAL A 20 -15.54 -19.33 13.44
C VAL A 20 -15.59 -17.83 13.72
N ALA A 21 -14.58 -17.32 14.44
CA ALA A 21 -14.41 -15.89 14.58
C ALA A 21 -14.16 -15.32 13.19
N ALA A 22 -15.06 -14.43 12.72
CA ALA A 22 -14.83 -13.68 11.50
C ALA A 22 -13.58 -12.82 11.70
N GLU A 23 -12.55 -13.01 10.86
CA GLU A 23 -11.39 -12.12 10.84
C GLU A 23 -11.87 -10.70 10.55
N ALA A 24 -11.43 -9.74 11.39
CA ALA A 24 -11.65 -8.33 11.09
C ALA A 24 -11.00 -8.00 9.75
N PRO A 25 -11.66 -7.21 8.86
CA PRO A 25 -11.04 -6.83 7.60
C PRO A 25 -9.69 -6.16 7.87
N ALA A 26 -8.66 -6.58 7.13
CA ALA A 26 -7.33 -5.99 7.23
C ALA A 26 -7.42 -4.48 7.04
N ALA A 27 -6.74 -3.71 7.90
CA ALA A 27 -6.68 -2.27 7.77
C ALA A 27 -6.12 -1.91 6.38
N LYS A 28 -6.82 -1.00 5.66
CA LYS A 28 -6.37 -0.52 4.36
C LYS A 28 -5.05 0.23 4.52
N ASN A 29 -4.08 -0.01 3.61
CA ASN A 29 -2.81 0.71 3.63
C ASN A 29 -3.04 2.23 3.50
N PRO A 30 -2.40 3.06 4.34
CA PRO A 30 -2.65 4.50 4.35
C PRO A 30 -2.02 5.26 3.19
N LEU A 31 -1.16 4.65 2.37
CA LEU A 31 -0.44 5.34 1.31
C LEU A 31 -0.41 4.55 0.01
N SER A 32 -0.80 5.21 -1.06
CA SER A 32 -0.67 4.71 -2.43
C SER A 32 -0.09 5.78 -3.35
N VAL A 33 0.50 5.35 -4.45
CA VAL A 33 1.01 6.21 -5.53
C VAL A 33 0.50 5.74 -6.87
N HIS A 34 0.55 6.63 -7.87
CA HIS A 34 0.17 6.33 -9.24
C HIS A 34 1.04 7.14 -10.19
N VAL A 35 1.49 6.52 -11.27
CA VAL A 35 2.25 7.19 -12.33
C VAL A 35 1.49 7.09 -13.65
N LEU A 36 1.18 8.24 -14.23
CA LEU A 36 0.54 8.37 -15.54
C LEU A 36 1.51 9.01 -16.53
N ASN A 37 1.64 8.40 -17.71
CA ASN A 37 2.41 8.98 -18.82
C ASN A 37 1.59 10.09 -19.49
N LEU A 38 2.06 11.33 -19.39
CA LEU A 38 1.39 12.51 -19.99
C LEU A 38 1.38 12.50 -21.51
N GLN A 39 2.35 11.85 -22.14
CA GLN A 39 2.44 11.79 -23.60
C GLN A 39 1.40 10.86 -24.21
N THR A 40 1.02 9.80 -23.50
CA THR A 40 0.14 8.76 -24.01
C THR A 40 -1.21 8.68 -23.29
N GLY A 41 -1.31 9.23 -22.07
CA GLY A 41 -2.47 9.08 -21.20
C GLY A 41 -2.61 7.69 -20.57
N VAL A 42 -1.57 6.86 -20.67
CA VAL A 42 -1.58 5.47 -20.19
C VAL A 42 -0.83 5.36 -18.85
N PRO A 43 -1.29 4.53 -17.91
CA PRO A 43 -0.56 4.25 -16.69
C PRO A 43 0.85 3.70 -16.97
N THR A 44 1.81 4.07 -16.12
CA THR A 44 3.22 3.70 -16.29
C THR A 44 3.62 2.63 -15.29
N ALA A 45 3.80 1.40 -15.79
CA ALA A 45 4.35 0.30 -14.99
C ALA A 45 5.87 0.36 -14.91
N GLY A 46 6.44 -0.24 -13.87
CA GLY A 46 7.89 -0.43 -13.75
C GLY A 46 8.67 0.75 -13.19
N VAL A 47 8.00 1.75 -12.63
CA VAL A 47 8.65 2.86 -11.93
C VAL A 47 8.91 2.47 -10.48
N ASN A 48 10.17 2.49 -10.07
CA ASN A 48 10.54 2.27 -8.67
C ASN A 48 10.30 3.53 -7.85
N VAL A 49 9.70 3.36 -6.67
CA VAL A 49 9.36 4.45 -5.75
C VAL A 49 9.85 4.10 -4.35
N GLU A 50 10.54 5.03 -3.72
CA GLU A 50 10.97 4.91 -2.33
C GLU A 50 10.13 5.82 -1.44
N LEU A 51 9.79 5.33 -0.24
CA LEU A 51 9.16 6.11 0.81
C LEU A 51 10.16 6.43 1.91
N GLU A 52 10.25 7.71 2.26
CA GLU A 52 11.05 8.19 3.36
C GLU A 52 10.19 8.98 4.35
N GLN A 53 10.56 8.93 5.61
CA GLN A 53 9.95 9.71 6.70
C GLN A 53 10.99 10.66 7.28
N LYS A 54 10.58 11.91 7.53
CA LYS A 54 11.44 12.85 8.23
C LYS A 54 11.46 12.53 9.73
N GLN A 55 12.63 12.22 10.24
CA GLN A 55 12.89 11.92 11.63
C GLN A 55 14.04 12.79 12.12
N GLN A 56 13.77 13.73 13.03
CA GLN A 56 14.78 14.63 13.59
C GLN A 56 15.67 15.29 12.52
N ASP A 57 15.10 15.98 11.56
CA ASP A 57 15.78 16.64 10.43
C ASP A 57 16.49 15.71 9.44
N LYS A 58 16.30 14.40 9.56
CA LYS A 58 16.84 13.40 8.63
C LYS A 58 15.73 12.67 7.91
N TRP A 59 15.97 12.34 6.65
CA TRP A 59 15.12 11.46 5.86
C TRP A 59 15.55 10.01 6.08
N VAL A 60 14.61 9.19 6.52
CA VAL A 60 14.83 7.76 6.79
C VAL A 60 13.97 6.95 5.85
N LYS A 61 14.58 6.04 5.09
CA LYS A 61 13.86 5.15 4.19
C LYS A 61 13.01 4.16 4.99
N LEU A 62 11.72 4.08 4.67
CA LEU A 62 10.77 3.15 5.29
C LEU A 62 10.43 1.97 4.40
N ALA A 63 10.29 2.19 3.10
CA ALA A 63 9.82 1.19 2.15
C ALA A 63 10.20 1.55 0.73
N SER A 64 10.00 0.60 -0.17
CA SER A 64 10.06 0.82 -1.60
C SER A 64 9.08 -0.12 -2.31
N GLY A 65 8.73 0.24 -3.53
CA GLY A 65 7.89 -0.58 -4.39
C GLY A 65 8.08 -0.21 -5.85
N THR A 66 7.46 -0.97 -6.72
CA THR A 66 7.47 -0.73 -8.16
C THR A 66 6.04 -0.66 -8.67
N THR A 67 5.73 0.32 -9.52
CA THR A 67 4.38 0.47 -10.07
C THR A 67 3.98 -0.75 -10.89
N ASP A 68 2.74 -1.18 -10.71
CA ASP A 68 2.14 -2.32 -11.41
C ASP A 68 1.64 -1.94 -12.82
N GLN A 69 0.93 -2.85 -13.47
CA GLN A 69 0.38 -2.64 -14.81
C GLN A 69 -0.65 -1.50 -14.88
N ASN A 70 -1.22 -1.12 -13.74
CA ASN A 70 -2.11 0.03 -13.63
C ASN A 70 -1.36 1.32 -13.21
N GLY A 71 -0.02 1.29 -13.21
CA GLY A 71 0.82 2.40 -12.78
C GLY A 71 0.75 2.67 -11.28
N ARG A 72 0.33 1.70 -10.47
CA ARG A 72 0.04 1.90 -9.05
C ARG A 72 0.94 1.09 -8.13
N ILE A 73 1.20 1.68 -6.96
CA ILE A 73 1.59 0.95 -5.76
C ILE A 73 0.47 1.20 -4.75
N THR A 74 -0.35 0.19 -4.50
CA THR A 74 -1.56 0.34 -3.68
C THR A 74 -1.27 0.31 -2.18
N ALA A 75 -0.11 -0.22 -1.78
CA ALA A 75 0.29 -0.40 -0.39
C ALA A 75 1.78 -0.09 -0.23
N LEU A 76 2.12 1.20 -0.16
CA LEU A 76 3.52 1.63 -0.06
C LEU A 76 3.99 1.79 1.40
N TYR A 77 3.08 2.02 2.35
CA TYR A 77 3.44 2.14 3.75
C TYR A 77 3.72 0.75 4.36
N PRO A 78 4.78 0.61 5.21
CA PRO A 78 5.11 -0.69 5.79
C PRO A 78 3.98 -1.28 6.61
N ALA A 79 3.65 -2.55 6.38
CA ALA A 79 2.65 -3.27 7.15
C ALA A 79 3.06 -3.39 8.61
N GLY A 80 2.11 -3.26 9.53
CA GLY A 80 2.35 -3.40 10.97
C GLY A 80 3.05 -2.21 11.62
N LYS A 81 3.36 -1.15 10.87
CA LYS A 81 3.92 0.09 11.40
C LYS A 81 2.82 1.14 11.53
N ASP A 82 2.72 1.79 12.69
CA ASP A 82 1.78 2.87 12.91
C ASP A 82 2.06 4.05 11.99
N PHE A 83 1.01 4.57 11.37
CA PHE A 83 1.11 5.72 10.49
C PHE A 83 1.13 6.99 11.33
N ALA A 84 2.30 7.64 11.41
CA ALA A 84 2.51 8.81 12.23
C ALA A 84 2.23 10.11 11.47
N GLU A 85 1.82 11.14 12.20
CA GLU A 85 1.79 12.52 11.72
C GLU A 85 3.21 13.00 11.42
N GLY A 86 3.36 13.85 10.40
CA GLY A 86 4.64 14.45 10.03
C GLY A 86 4.89 14.51 8.53
N ASP A 87 6.13 14.78 8.17
CA ASP A 87 6.56 14.91 6.79
C ASP A 87 7.07 13.57 6.23
N TYR A 88 6.63 13.27 5.04
CA TYR A 88 7.05 12.12 4.25
C TYR A 88 7.51 12.57 2.86
N LYS A 89 8.31 11.75 2.25
CA LYS A 89 8.78 11.95 0.89
C LYS A 89 8.65 10.66 0.09
N VAL A 90 7.98 10.72 -1.05
CA VAL A 90 8.06 9.66 -2.05
C VAL A 90 9.04 10.10 -3.13
N VAL A 91 9.97 9.22 -3.47
CA VAL A 91 10.98 9.47 -4.50
C VAL A 91 10.72 8.55 -5.68
N PHE A 92 10.28 9.12 -6.79
CA PHE A 92 10.07 8.39 -8.04
C PHE A 92 11.40 8.30 -8.77
N LYS A 93 11.90 7.08 -9.03
CA LYS A 93 13.17 6.81 -9.70
C LYS A 93 12.99 6.86 -11.22
N THR A 94 12.68 8.04 -11.72
CA THR A 94 12.31 8.26 -13.12
C THR A 94 13.48 8.08 -14.09
N GLY A 95 14.68 8.44 -13.69
CA GLY A 95 15.90 8.24 -14.50
C GLY A 95 16.14 6.76 -14.80
N ASP A 96 16.02 5.89 -13.79
CA ASP A 96 16.16 4.46 -13.96
C ASP A 96 15.08 3.88 -14.90
N TYR A 97 13.85 4.35 -14.75
CA TYR A 97 12.74 3.96 -15.64
C TYR A 97 13.03 4.36 -17.09
N TYR A 98 13.36 5.63 -17.34
CA TYR A 98 13.60 6.11 -18.71
C TYR A 98 14.82 5.46 -19.37
N GLN A 99 15.83 5.12 -18.59
CA GLN A 99 16.98 4.36 -19.09
C GLN A 99 16.55 2.97 -19.58
N LYS A 100 15.69 2.28 -18.87
CA LYS A 100 15.16 0.96 -19.27
C LYS A 100 14.36 1.02 -20.58
N VAL A 101 13.59 2.08 -20.78
CA VAL A 101 12.80 2.28 -22.00
C VAL A 101 13.54 3.07 -23.09
N LYS A 102 14.82 3.35 -22.86
CA LYS A 102 15.73 4.04 -23.81
C LYS A 102 15.22 5.41 -24.24
N GLN A 103 14.77 6.18 -23.28
CA GLN A 103 14.34 7.56 -23.46
C GLN A 103 15.14 8.49 -22.52
N ASP A 104 15.37 9.70 -23.00
CA ASP A 104 16.02 10.73 -22.17
C ASP A 104 15.04 11.34 -21.19
N THR A 105 15.55 11.83 -20.06
CA THR A 105 14.78 12.62 -19.12
C THR A 105 15.63 13.73 -18.52
N PHE A 106 14.99 14.85 -18.23
CA PHE A 106 15.64 15.96 -17.53
C PHE A 106 15.66 15.75 -16.00
N PHE A 107 14.67 15.00 -15.46
CA PHE A 107 14.52 14.74 -14.04
C PHE A 107 14.88 13.29 -13.71
N PRO A 108 16.12 13.02 -13.24
CA PRO A 108 16.54 11.63 -12.92
C PRO A 108 15.85 11.05 -11.68
N GLU A 109 15.40 11.91 -10.80
CA GLU A 109 14.57 11.57 -9.65
C GLU A 109 13.53 12.66 -9.43
N ILE A 110 12.36 12.27 -8.95
CA ILE A 110 11.29 13.20 -8.60
C ILE A 110 10.90 12.97 -7.16
N PRO A 111 11.43 13.75 -6.21
CA PRO A 111 10.99 13.71 -4.82
C PRO A 111 9.73 14.54 -4.64
N VAL A 112 8.73 13.97 -3.98
CA VAL A 112 7.52 14.68 -3.59
C VAL A 112 7.36 14.61 -2.08
N ILE A 113 7.50 15.76 -1.43
CA ILE A 113 7.33 15.90 0.01
C ILE A 113 5.87 16.24 0.29
N PHE A 114 5.27 15.53 1.24
CA PHE A 114 3.89 15.77 1.66
C PHE A 114 3.77 15.69 3.18
N HIS A 115 2.78 16.39 3.72
CA HIS A 115 2.53 16.44 5.16
C HIS A 115 1.30 15.65 5.55
N VAL A 116 1.43 14.78 6.54
CA VAL A 116 0.35 14.00 7.13
C VAL A 116 -0.10 14.65 8.42
N THR A 117 -1.36 15.10 8.46
CA THR A 117 -1.98 15.65 9.67
C THR A 117 -2.95 14.67 10.31
N LYS A 118 -3.71 13.92 9.49
CA LYS A 118 -4.72 12.98 9.96
C LYS A 118 -4.29 11.55 9.62
N THR A 119 -3.99 10.78 10.65
CA THR A 119 -3.44 9.43 10.50
C THR A 119 -4.50 8.37 10.20
N ASP A 120 -5.78 8.72 10.27
CA ASP A 120 -6.93 7.89 9.94
C ASP A 120 -7.38 8.03 8.46
N GLN A 121 -6.72 8.90 7.69
CA GLN A 121 -7.02 9.12 6.28
C GLN A 121 -6.08 8.33 5.37
N HIS A 122 -6.56 8.04 4.17
CA HIS A 122 -5.74 7.52 3.08
C HIS A 122 -5.11 8.69 2.30
N TYR A 123 -3.81 8.57 2.03
CA TYR A 123 -3.04 9.52 1.22
C TYR A 123 -2.67 8.87 -0.10
N HIS A 124 -2.91 9.59 -1.19
CA HIS A 124 -2.62 9.14 -2.54
C HIS A 124 -1.80 10.21 -3.27
N ILE A 125 -0.65 9.82 -3.80
CA ILE A 125 0.28 10.72 -4.49
C ILE A 125 0.35 10.32 -5.97
N PRO A 126 -0.43 10.96 -6.85
CA PRO A 126 -0.32 10.78 -8.30
C PRO A 126 0.85 11.58 -8.86
N LEU A 127 1.55 11.00 -9.82
CA LEU A 127 2.57 11.67 -10.63
C LEU A 127 2.13 11.65 -12.11
N LEU A 128 1.99 12.83 -12.69
CA LEU A 128 1.81 13.03 -14.12
C LEU A 128 3.20 13.24 -14.72
N LEU A 129 3.68 12.24 -15.47
CA LEU A 129 5.08 12.15 -15.86
C LEU A 129 5.29 12.34 -17.35
N SER A 130 6.25 13.20 -17.71
CA SER A 130 6.85 13.26 -19.03
C SER A 130 8.39 13.29 -18.90
N GLN A 131 9.09 13.23 -20.02
CA GLN A 131 10.56 13.23 -20.06
C GLN A 131 11.15 14.54 -19.50
N TYR A 132 10.48 15.68 -19.70
CA TYR A 132 11.00 17.02 -19.39
C TYR A 132 10.14 17.83 -18.43
N GLY A 133 9.16 17.21 -17.81
CA GLY A 133 8.29 17.88 -16.85
C GLY A 133 7.40 16.90 -16.12
N TYR A 134 6.82 17.35 -15.03
CA TYR A 134 5.88 16.56 -14.25
C TYR A 134 4.93 17.43 -13.47
N SER A 135 3.88 16.84 -13.00
CA SER A 135 2.93 17.45 -12.09
C SER A 135 2.49 16.44 -11.04
N THR A 136 2.17 16.92 -9.87
CA THR A 136 1.67 16.09 -8.77
C THR A 136 0.57 16.84 -8.03
N TYR A 137 -0.30 16.10 -7.35
CA TYR A 137 -1.37 16.67 -6.55
C TYR A 137 -1.77 15.70 -5.44
N ARG A 138 -2.59 16.16 -4.50
CA ARG A 138 -3.20 15.24 -3.53
C ARG A 138 -4.37 14.53 -4.22
N GLY A 139 -4.20 13.23 -4.44
CA GLY A 139 -5.26 12.39 -4.97
C GLY A 139 -6.29 11.96 -3.92
N ASN A 140 -7.31 11.27 -4.36
CA ASN A 140 -8.37 10.70 -3.51
C ASN A 140 -8.08 9.24 -3.14
#